data_bd37327c61e1da745f7350847e35b7fe
#
_entry.id   bd37327c61e1da745f7350847e35b7fe
#
_cell.length_a   1.000
_cell.length_b   1.000
_cell.length_c   1.000
_cell.angle_alpha   90.00
_cell.angle_beta   90.00
_cell.angle_gamma   90.00
#
_symmetry.space_group_name_H-M   'P 1'
#
loop_
_entity.id
_entity.type
_entity.pdbx_description
1 polymer ?
#
loop_
_entity_poly.entity_id
_entity_poly.type
_entity_poly.pdbx_seq_one_letter_code
_entity_poly.pdbx_strand_id
1 'polypeptide(L)'
;SIANQRELLRSFVKSQPDIQIFDIYVDDGYSGGNFDRPEFKRMTTDIEAGKVNCVIVKDLSRFGREYIEAGRWIEKTYPALNVRFISVTDQFDSKTADFSEKSFVVPIKNFVNESYCRDISGKVRSHQKIKREKGEFIGAFAPYGYCKDPENKNCLVIDSYAADIVRKIFSWKIDGFSLGAIAE
;
A
#
# COMPACT_ATOMS: atom_id res chain seq x y z
N SER A 1 7.71 -15.55 -1.35
CA SER A 1 8.31 -16.21 -0.16
C SER A 1 9.70 -15.64 0.10
N ILE A 2 10.23 -15.84 1.30
CA ILE A 2 11.60 -15.44 1.69
C ILE A 2 12.63 -16.17 0.82
N ALA A 3 12.38 -17.43 0.47
CA ALA A 3 13.25 -18.21 -0.40
C ALA A 3 13.47 -17.54 -1.76
N ASN A 4 12.41 -17.10 -2.42
CA ASN A 4 12.52 -16.41 -3.71
C ASN A 4 13.23 -15.06 -3.62
N GLN A 5 13.09 -14.34 -2.49
CA GLN A 5 13.82 -13.10 -2.25
C GLN A 5 15.33 -13.36 -2.11
N ARG A 6 15.69 -14.40 -1.34
CA ARG A 6 17.10 -14.82 -1.19
C ARG A 6 17.74 -15.23 -2.51
N GLU A 7 17.02 -15.98 -3.33
CA GLU A 7 17.50 -16.42 -4.64
C GLU A 7 17.75 -15.22 -5.58
N LEU A 8 16.79 -14.29 -5.64
CA LEU A 8 16.91 -13.07 -6.42
C LEU A 8 18.13 -12.24 -5.99
N LEU A 9 18.29 -12.00 -4.67
CA LEU A 9 19.42 -11.23 -4.15
C LEU A 9 20.77 -11.91 -4.38
N ARG A 10 20.85 -13.23 -4.21
CA ARG A 10 22.06 -14.00 -4.52
C ARG A 10 22.42 -13.95 -6.01
N SER A 11 21.43 -14.04 -6.89
CA SER A 11 21.62 -13.92 -8.34
C SER A 11 22.13 -12.52 -8.70
N PHE A 12 21.56 -11.48 -8.11
CA PHE A 12 22.01 -10.10 -8.28
C PHE A 12 23.48 -9.94 -7.85
N VAL A 13 23.84 -10.38 -6.63
CA VAL A 13 25.22 -10.26 -6.12
C VAL A 13 26.21 -11.02 -7.00
N LYS A 14 25.86 -12.19 -7.53
CA LYS A 14 26.73 -12.92 -8.45
C LYS A 14 27.08 -12.13 -9.72
N SER A 15 26.21 -11.21 -10.15
CA SER A 15 26.48 -10.34 -11.31
C SER A 15 27.28 -9.10 -10.98
N GLN A 16 27.59 -8.85 -9.70
CA GLN A 16 28.33 -7.68 -9.22
C GLN A 16 29.71 -8.09 -8.73
N PRO A 17 30.79 -7.80 -9.47
CA PRO A 17 32.14 -8.26 -9.12
C PRO A 17 32.75 -7.55 -7.88
N ASP A 18 32.18 -6.40 -7.51
CA ASP A 18 32.62 -5.56 -6.38
C ASP A 18 31.86 -5.85 -5.07
N ILE A 19 30.96 -6.84 -5.05
CA ILE A 19 30.12 -7.15 -3.90
C ILE A 19 30.34 -8.59 -3.43
N GLN A 20 30.57 -8.76 -2.13
CA GLN A 20 30.63 -10.06 -1.47
C GLN A 20 29.55 -10.15 -0.37
N ILE A 21 28.91 -11.31 -0.26
CA ILE A 21 27.92 -11.55 0.80
C ILE A 21 28.68 -11.77 2.12
N PHE A 22 28.49 -10.86 3.08
CA PHE A 22 28.94 -11.03 4.45
C PHE A 22 27.95 -11.91 5.23
N ASP A 23 26.67 -11.52 5.25
CA ASP A 23 25.60 -12.27 5.94
C ASP A 23 24.22 -11.99 5.31
N ILE A 24 23.21 -12.72 5.77
CA ILE A 24 21.81 -12.58 5.33
C ILE A 24 20.96 -12.39 6.59
N TYR A 25 20.40 -11.20 6.73
CA TYR A 25 19.53 -10.81 7.85
C TYR A 25 18.07 -11.00 7.48
N VAL A 26 17.31 -11.75 8.30
CA VAL A 26 15.92 -12.12 8.00
C VAL A 26 15.07 -12.01 9.24
N ASP A 27 14.14 -11.09 9.25
CA ASP A 27 13.12 -10.93 10.26
C ASP A 27 11.80 -11.58 9.78
N ASP A 28 11.68 -12.91 9.93
CA ASP A 28 10.47 -13.65 9.56
C ASP A 28 9.37 -13.44 10.62
N GLY A 29 8.15 -13.18 10.17
CA GLY A 29 6.99 -12.94 11.04
C GLY A 29 6.92 -11.53 11.65
N TYR A 30 7.91 -10.68 11.46
CA TYR A 30 7.87 -9.29 11.92
C TYR A 30 7.15 -8.37 10.93
N SER A 31 6.35 -7.46 11.46
CA SER A 31 5.77 -6.40 10.67
C SER A 31 6.85 -5.42 10.20
N GLY A 32 6.87 -5.06 8.93
CA GLY A 32 7.77 -4.02 8.41
C GLY A 32 7.46 -2.60 8.93
N GLY A 33 6.57 -2.45 9.90
CA GLY A 33 6.08 -1.19 10.42
C GLY A 33 7.01 -0.45 11.39
N ASN A 34 8.10 -1.10 11.83
CA ASN A 34 9.15 -0.46 12.61
C ASN A 34 10.50 -1.10 12.32
N PHE A 35 11.59 -0.46 12.76
CA PHE A 35 12.97 -0.94 12.67
C PHE A 35 13.45 -1.62 13.96
N ASP A 36 12.56 -1.79 14.94
CA ASP A 36 12.82 -2.54 16.18
C ASP A 36 12.68 -4.06 15.95
N ARG A 37 13.56 -4.61 15.09
CA ARG A 37 13.58 -6.00 14.68
C ARG A 37 14.94 -6.63 15.02
N PRO A 38 15.00 -7.86 15.52
CA PRO A 38 16.23 -8.48 15.98
C PRO A 38 17.34 -8.51 14.91
N GLU A 39 17.02 -8.98 13.71
CA GLU A 39 18.01 -9.07 12.64
C GLU A 39 18.39 -7.71 12.06
N PHE A 40 17.48 -6.75 12.04
CA PHE A 40 17.81 -5.38 11.68
C PHE A 40 18.79 -4.75 12.67
N LYS A 41 18.59 -4.96 13.98
CA LYS A 41 19.53 -4.51 15.01
C LYS A 41 20.89 -5.18 14.87
N ARG A 42 20.92 -6.49 14.62
CA ARG A 42 22.17 -7.24 14.37
C ARG A 42 22.91 -6.68 13.17
N MET A 43 22.21 -6.44 12.07
CA MET A 43 22.76 -5.79 10.88
C MET A 43 23.36 -4.41 11.21
N THR A 44 22.63 -3.59 11.97
CA THR A 44 23.09 -2.26 12.37
C THR A 44 24.38 -2.34 13.20
N THR A 45 24.47 -3.28 14.15
CA THR A 45 25.67 -3.52 14.94
C THR A 45 26.86 -3.92 14.06
N ASP A 46 26.65 -4.77 13.06
CA ASP A 46 27.72 -5.17 12.13
C ASP A 46 28.15 -4.02 11.20
N ILE A 47 27.21 -3.13 10.84
CA ILE A 47 27.52 -1.89 10.10
C ILE A 47 28.37 -0.95 10.97
N GLU A 48 27.97 -0.69 12.21
CA GLU A 48 28.70 0.17 13.16
C GLU A 48 30.08 -0.38 13.48
N ALA A 49 30.23 -1.70 13.50
CA ALA A 49 31.53 -2.38 13.64
C ALA A 49 32.40 -2.35 12.36
N GLY A 50 31.91 -1.76 11.27
CA GLY A 50 32.62 -1.67 9.99
C GLY A 50 32.72 -2.98 9.22
N LYS A 51 31.99 -4.03 9.61
CA LYS A 51 31.98 -5.34 8.92
C LYS A 51 31.13 -5.33 7.67
N VAL A 52 30.07 -4.48 7.63
CA VAL A 52 29.13 -4.33 6.54
C VAL A 52 29.19 -2.91 6.00
N ASN A 53 29.46 -2.76 4.72
CA ASN A 53 29.54 -1.48 4.01
C ASN A 53 28.54 -1.39 2.84
N CYS A 54 27.70 -2.42 2.65
CA CYS A 54 26.66 -2.43 1.63
C CYS A 54 25.44 -3.19 2.13
N VAL A 55 24.26 -2.58 2.02
CA VAL A 55 22.97 -3.20 2.33
C VAL A 55 22.19 -3.36 1.03
N ILE A 56 21.73 -4.60 0.76
CA ILE A 56 20.98 -4.92 -0.45
C ILE A 56 19.63 -5.48 -0.06
N VAL A 57 18.57 -4.91 -0.60
CA VAL A 57 17.19 -5.37 -0.41
C VAL A 57 16.53 -5.67 -1.73
N LYS A 58 15.48 -6.48 -1.70
CA LYS A 58 14.69 -6.76 -2.91
C LYS A 58 14.01 -5.49 -3.41
N ASP A 59 13.28 -4.82 -2.52
CA ASP A 59 12.56 -3.57 -2.77
C ASP A 59 12.46 -2.76 -1.47
N LEU A 60 12.16 -1.47 -1.58
CA LEU A 60 12.05 -0.55 -0.44
C LEU A 60 10.96 -0.99 0.56
N SER A 61 9.90 -1.67 0.09
CA SER A 61 8.83 -2.16 0.97
C SER A 61 9.32 -3.27 1.90
N ARG A 62 10.39 -3.97 1.55
CA ARG A 62 11.04 -5.00 2.38
C ARG A 62 12.02 -4.40 3.36
N PHE A 63 12.61 -3.28 3.03
CA PHE A 63 13.47 -2.55 3.95
C PHE A 63 12.66 -2.00 5.14
N GLY A 64 11.57 -1.27 4.88
CA GLY A 64 10.65 -0.79 5.92
C GLY A 64 9.38 -0.21 5.32
N ARG A 65 8.24 -0.43 6.00
CA ARG A 65 6.95 0.18 5.63
C ARG A 65 6.77 1.56 6.23
N GLU A 66 7.52 1.86 7.27
CA GLU A 66 7.60 3.20 7.85
C GLU A 66 8.61 4.02 7.04
N TYR A 67 8.08 4.83 6.14
CA TYR A 67 8.84 5.53 5.10
C TYR A 67 9.69 6.70 5.62
N ILE A 68 9.28 7.33 6.74
CA ILE A 68 10.04 8.43 7.35
C ILE A 68 11.34 7.88 7.92
N GLU A 69 11.27 6.76 8.66
CA GLU A 69 12.46 6.10 9.17
C GLU A 69 13.29 5.46 8.06
N ALA A 70 12.67 4.78 7.08
CA ALA A 70 13.37 4.24 5.94
C ALA A 70 14.13 5.32 5.17
N GLY A 71 13.50 6.46 4.90
CA GLY A 71 14.14 7.63 4.31
C GLY A 71 15.30 8.14 5.15
N ARG A 72 15.14 8.23 6.47
CA ARG A 72 16.21 8.66 7.39
C ARG A 72 17.43 7.74 7.37
N TRP A 73 17.20 6.42 7.30
CA TRP A 73 18.30 5.45 7.15
C TRP A 73 19.04 5.65 5.83
N ILE A 74 18.31 5.74 4.72
CA ILE A 74 18.89 5.80 3.39
C ILE A 74 19.55 7.16 3.10
N GLU A 75 18.90 8.27 3.54
CA GLU A 75 19.39 9.63 3.24
C GLU A 75 20.42 10.17 4.21
N LYS A 76 20.42 9.72 5.46
CA LYS A 76 21.28 10.26 6.51
C LYS A 76 22.19 9.23 7.12
N THR A 77 21.64 8.13 7.63
CA THR A 77 22.39 7.18 8.46
C THR A 77 23.40 6.40 7.64
N TYR A 78 22.98 5.78 6.53
CA TYR A 78 23.88 5.01 5.67
C TYR A 78 24.97 5.88 5.02
N PRO A 79 24.68 7.05 4.45
CA PRO A 79 25.72 7.94 3.95
C PRO A 79 26.72 8.38 5.05
N ALA A 80 26.26 8.69 6.26
CA ALA A 80 27.12 9.06 7.38
C ALA A 80 28.05 7.93 7.81
N LEU A 81 27.64 6.67 7.62
CA LEU A 81 28.43 5.47 7.93
C LEU A 81 29.18 4.92 6.69
N ASN A 82 29.17 5.63 5.57
CA ASN A 82 29.74 5.18 4.29
C ASN A 82 29.18 3.82 3.81
N VAL A 83 27.90 3.56 4.05
CA VAL A 83 27.20 2.35 3.64
C VAL A 83 26.47 2.57 2.32
N ARG A 84 26.79 1.75 1.31
CA ARG A 84 26.05 1.69 0.05
C ARG A 84 24.71 1.00 0.28
N PHE A 85 23.62 1.55 -0.27
CA PHE A 85 22.29 0.94 -0.22
C PHE A 85 21.79 0.64 -1.62
N ILE A 86 21.33 -0.60 -1.86
CA ILE A 86 20.83 -1.05 -3.15
C ILE A 86 19.42 -1.66 -2.98
N SER A 87 18.47 -1.18 -3.76
CA SER A 87 17.14 -1.79 -3.94
C SER A 87 17.04 -2.36 -5.35
N VAL A 88 17.01 -3.70 -5.46
CA VAL A 88 17.18 -4.38 -6.75
C VAL A 88 16.00 -4.16 -7.69
N THR A 89 14.79 -4.37 -7.19
CA THR A 89 13.57 -4.25 -8.00
C THR A 89 13.21 -2.79 -8.32
N ASP A 90 13.56 -1.86 -7.42
CA ASP A 90 13.36 -0.43 -7.62
C ASP A 90 14.48 0.21 -8.46
N GLN A 91 15.49 -0.58 -8.87
CA GLN A 91 16.66 -0.13 -9.65
C GLN A 91 17.38 1.06 -9.00
N PHE A 92 17.44 1.06 -7.67
CA PHE A 92 18.08 2.12 -6.91
C PHE A 92 19.42 1.65 -6.33
N ASP A 93 20.46 2.48 -6.49
CA ASP A 93 21.80 2.28 -5.94
C ASP A 93 22.34 3.63 -5.47
N SER A 94 22.59 3.76 -4.17
CA SER A 94 23.07 5.00 -3.56
C SER A 94 24.47 5.44 -4.05
N LYS A 95 25.23 4.55 -4.68
CA LYS A 95 26.57 4.87 -5.24
C LYS A 95 26.48 5.55 -6.60
N THR A 96 25.49 5.19 -7.41
CA THR A 96 25.31 5.68 -8.79
C THR A 96 24.18 6.71 -8.90
N ALA A 97 23.32 6.78 -7.89
CA ALA A 97 22.26 7.78 -7.83
C ALA A 97 22.90 9.18 -7.78
N ASP A 98 22.70 9.92 -8.84
CA ASP A 98 23.01 11.33 -8.83
C ASP A 98 22.05 12.00 -7.82
N PHE A 99 22.60 12.65 -6.78
CA PHE A 99 21.86 13.28 -5.69
C PHE A 99 20.99 14.47 -6.15
N SER A 100 20.82 14.65 -7.44
CA SER A 100 19.83 15.55 -7.97
C SER A 100 18.42 15.04 -7.64
N GLU A 101 17.51 15.93 -7.27
CA GLU A 101 16.13 15.66 -6.81
C GLU A 101 15.35 14.59 -7.59
N LYS A 102 15.78 14.25 -8.80
CA LYS A 102 15.04 13.34 -9.71
C LYS A 102 15.31 11.85 -9.47
N SER A 103 16.50 11.47 -9.01
CA SER A 103 16.85 10.04 -8.92
C SER A 103 16.49 9.39 -7.59
N PHE A 104 16.42 10.15 -6.50
CA PHE A 104 16.19 9.63 -5.15
C PHE A 104 14.82 9.99 -4.58
N VAL A 105 14.44 11.25 -4.70
CA VAL A 105 13.19 11.78 -4.13
C VAL A 105 11.97 11.20 -4.84
N VAL A 106 12.05 10.93 -6.15
CA VAL A 106 10.91 10.40 -6.93
C VAL A 106 10.55 8.97 -6.56
N PRO A 107 11.47 7.98 -6.50
CA PRO A 107 11.16 6.63 -6.02
C PRO A 107 10.63 6.62 -4.59
N ILE A 108 11.20 7.40 -3.69
CA ILE A 108 10.71 7.48 -2.30
C ILE A 108 9.34 8.16 -2.24
N LYS A 109 9.12 9.27 -2.94
CA LYS A 109 7.80 9.90 -3.01
C LYS A 109 6.74 8.95 -3.58
N ASN A 110 7.07 8.19 -4.62
CA ASN A 110 6.15 7.23 -5.20
C ASN A 110 5.85 6.08 -4.24
N PHE A 111 6.86 5.55 -3.56
CA PHE A 111 6.70 4.53 -2.52
C PHE A 111 5.83 5.04 -1.34
N VAL A 112 6.08 6.26 -0.89
CA VAL A 112 5.28 6.95 0.14
C VAL A 112 3.83 7.08 -0.30
N ASN A 113 3.60 7.59 -1.51
CA ASN A 113 2.25 7.79 -2.04
C ASN A 113 1.50 6.46 -2.18
N GLU A 114 2.14 5.41 -2.66
CA GLU A 114 1.52 4.09 -2.79
C GLU A 114 1.18 3.48 -1.43
N SER A 115 2.09 3.57 -0.46
CA SER A 115 1.85 3.10 0.92
C SER A 115 0.73 3.88 1.60
N TYR A 116 0.69 5.20 1.42
CA TYR A 116 -0.35 6.07 1.94
C TYR A 116 -1.71 5.76 1.32
N CYS A 117 -1.77 5.53 0.00
CA CYS A 117 -2.99 5.12 -0.69
C CYS A 117 -3.54 3.78 -0.18
N ARG A 118 -2.66 2.80 0.09
CA ARG A 118 -3.06 1.50 0.67
C ARG A 118 -3.64 1.66 2.07
N ASP A 119 -3.01 2.46 2.91
CA ASP A 119 -3.44 2.71 4.30
C ASP A 119 -4.79 3.43 4.35
N ILE A 120 -4.96 4.48 3.53
CA ILE A 120 -6.24 5.18 3.39
C ILE A 120 -7.32 4.22 2.89
N SER A 121 -7.03 3.41 1.85
CA SER A 121 -7.98 2.44 1.32
C SER A 121 -8.43 1.44 2.39
N GLY A 122 -7.51 0.95 3.24
CA GLY A 122 -7.82 0.08 4.36
C GLY A 122 -8.74 0.75 5.38
N LYS A 123 -8.40 1.97 5.79
CA LYS A 123 -9.20 2.78 6.74
C LYS A 123 -10.60 3.10 6.20
N VAL A 124 -10.70 3.50 4.93
CA VAL A 124 -11.98 3.78 4.27
C VAL A 124 -12.85 2.52 4.21
N ARG A 125 -12.29 1.37 3.80
CA ARG A 125 -13.04 0.09 3.76
C ARG A 125 -13.55 -0.31 5.14
N SER A 126 -12.72 -0.21 6.17
CA SER A 126 -13.11 -0.52 7.55
C SER A 126 -14.25 0.40 8.02
N HIS A 127 -14.14 1.70 7.76
CA HIS A 127 -15.18 2.67 8.11
C HIS A 127 -16.48 2.41 7.37
N GLN A 128 -16.41 2.12 6.06
CA GLN A 128 -17.59 1.75 5.27
C GLN A 128 -18.21 0.44 5.75
N LYS A 129 -17.41 -0.54 6.18
CA LYS A 129 -17.91 -1.80 6.73
C LYS A 129 -18.73 -1.54 8.00
N ILE A 130 -18.20 -0.76 8.94
CA ILE A 130 -18.90 -0.39 10.18
C ILE A 130 -20.22 0.32 9.87
N LYS A 131 -20.25 1.26 8.91
CA LYS A 131 -21.46 1.93 8.50
C LYS A 131 -22.50 0.97 7.94
N ARG A 132 -22.11 0.04 7.07
CA ARG A 132 -23.02 -1.01 6.54
C ARG A 132 -23.57 -1.90 7.63
N GLU A 133 -22.75 -2.31 8.60
CA GLU A 133 -23.16 -3.13 9.74
C GLU A 133 -24.19 -2.40 10.63
N LYS A 134 -24.14 -1.06 10.67
CA LYS A 134 -25.15 -0.21 11.33
C LYS A 134 -26.39 0.06 10.48
N GLY A 135 -26.47 -0.46 9.24
CA GLY A 135 -27.57 -0.20 8.32
C GLY A 135 -27.53 1.18 7.66
N GLU A 136 -26.42 1.91 7.77
CA GLU A 136 -26.27 3.22 7.16
C GLU A 136 -26.08 3.11 5.63
N PHE A 137 -26.74 3.99 4.89
CA PHE A 137 -26.56 4.11 3.47
C PHE A 137 -25.26 4.84 3.15
N ILE A 138 -24.40 4.21 2.36
CA ILE A 138 -23.06 4.74 2.02
C ILE A 138 -22.91 5.15 0.56
N GLY A 139 -23.94 4.96 -0.26
CA GLY A 139 -23.90 5.31 -1.69
C GLY A 139 -23.85 6.81 -1.93
N ALA A 140 -23.19 7.22 -3.03
CA ALA A 140 -23.13 8.63 -3.42
C ALA A 140 -24.52 9.18 -3.75
N PHE A 141 -25.35 8.40 -4.46
CA PHE A 141 -26.69 8.76 -4.88
C PHE A 141 -27.71 7.74 -4.35
N ALA A 142 -28.88 8.22 -3.97
CA ALA A 142 -30.00 7.35 -3.62
C ALA A 142 -30.48 6.59 -4.88
N PRO A 143 -30.87 5.31 -4.76
CA PRO A 143 -31.51 4.60 -5.86
C PRO A 143 -32.91 5.21 -6.16
N TYR A 144 -33.37 5.06 -7.40
CA TYR A 144 -34.68 5.57 -7.81
C TYR A 144 -35.78 4.97 -6.94
N GLY A 145 -36.71 5.78 -6.50
CA GLY A 145 -37.73 5.44 -5.50
C GLY A 145 -37.37 5.86 -4.06
N TYR A 146 -36.17 6.34 -3.87
CA TYR A 146 -35.68 6.85 -2.58
C TYR A 146 -34.98 8.19 -2.74
N CYS A 147 -34.98 9.01 -1.70
CA CYS A 147 -34.12 10.17 -1.53
C CYS A 147 -33.34 10.07 -0.23
N LYS A 148 -32.26 10.84 -0.12
CA LYS A 148 -31.52 10.95 1.14
C LYS A 148 -32.29 11.84 2.10
N ASP A 149 -32.33 11.43 3.37
CA ASP A 149 -32.89 12.25 4.43
C ASP A 149 -32.11 13.59 4.53
N PRO A 150 -32.81 14.74 4.53
CA PRO A 150 -32.18 16.04 4.67
C PRO A 150 -31.34 16.21 5.95
N GLU A 151 -31.80 15.60 7.04
CA GLU A 151 -31.10 15.67 8.34
C GLU A 151 -29.99 14.63 8.49
N ASN A 152 -30.16 13.45 7.87
CA ASN A 152 -29.17 12.38 7.93
C ASN A 152 -28.94 11.75 6.54
N LYS A 153 -27.91 12.22 5.84
CA LYS A 153 -27.56 11.75 4.49
C LYS A 153 -27.18 10.24 4.41
N ASN A 154 -27.01 9.58 5.55
CA ASN A 154 -26.77 8.13 5.62
C ASN A 154 -28.07 7.33 5.77
N CYS A 155 -29.23 7.98 5.79
CA CYS A 155 -30.55 7.36 5.78
C CYS A 155 -31.23 7.61 4.43
N LEU A 156 -32.00 6.60 3.98
CA LEU A 156 -32.86 6.73 2.83
C LEU A 156 -34.30 6.88 3.30
N VAL A 157 -35.01 7.83 2.70
CA VAL A 157 -36.47 8.00 2.86
C VAL A 157 -37.15 7.71 1.53
N ILE A 158 -38.38 7.25 1.57
CA ILE A 158 -39.13 6.93 0.36
C ILE A 158 -39.54 8.22 -0.35
N ASP A 159 -39.17 8.32 -1.63
CA ASP A 159 -39.77 9.30 -2.55
C ASP A 159 -41.10 8.75 -3.04
N SER A 160 -42.22 9.28 -2.54
CA SER A 160 -43.54 8.72 -2.80
C SER A 160 -43.89 8.65 -4.29
N TYR A 161 -43.53 9.67 -5.06
CA TYR A 161 -43.77 9.69 -6.50
C TYR A 161 -42.97 8.62 -7.25
N ALA A 162 -41.67 8.60 -7.04
CA ALA A 162 -40.76 7.65 -7.69
C ALA A 162 -41.00 6.21 -7.21
N ALA A 163 -41.32 6.02 -5.92
CA ALA A 163 -41.63 4.70 -5.36
C ALA A 163 -42.88 4.08 -5.96
N ASP A 164 -43.93 4.89 -6.27
CA ASP A 164 -45.13 4.38 -6.93
C ASP A 164 -44.84 3.89 -8.35
N ILE A 165 -43.97 4.57 -9.07
CA ILE A 165 -43.47 4.10 -10.38
C ILE A 165 -42.74 2.78 -10.24
N VAL A 166 -41.83 2.68 -9.27
CA VAL A 166 -41.08 1.44 -9.01
C VAL A 166 -42.03 0.28 -8.70
N ARG A 167 -43.04 0.50 -7.84
CA ARG A 167 -44.05 -0.53 -7.52
C ARG A 167 -44.81 -0.99 -8.76
N LYS A 168 -45.21 -0.07 -9.65
CA LYS A 168 -45.87 -0.39 -10.92
C LYS A 168 -44.98 -1.25 -11.82
N ILE A 169 -43.69 -0.88 -11.95
CA ILE A 169 -42.72 -1.64 -12.75
C ILE A 169 -42.61 -3.09 -12.24
N PHE A 170 -42.52 -3.27 -10.92
CA PHE A 170 -42.45 -4.61 -10.33
C PHE A 170 -43.77 -5.38 -10.51
N SER A 171 -44.93 -4.73 -10.37
CA SER A 171 -46.23 -5.36 -10.61
C SER A 171 -46.32 -5.86 -12.06
N TRP A 172 -46.04 -5.02 -13.04
CA TRP A 172 -46.08 -5.40 -14.45
C TRP A 172 -45.11 -6.54 -14.77
N LYS A 173 -43.96 -6.55 -14.09
CA LYS A 173 -43.01 -7.66 -14.28
C LYS A 173 -43.54 -8.98 -13.71
N ILE A 174 -44.23 -8.96 -12.57
CA ILE A 174 -44.87 -10.12 -11.97
C ILE A 174 -46.04 -10.59 -12.86
N ASP A 175 -46.78 -9.67 -13.49
CA ASP A 175 -47.87 -9.95 -14.42
C ASP A 175 -47.39 -10.50 -15.77
N GLY A 176 -46.05 -10.67 -15.96
CA GLY A 176 -45.46 -11.32 -17.13
C GLY A 176 -45.02 -10.38 -18.25
N PHE A 177 -45.13 -9.07 -18.10
CA PHE A 177 -44.67 -8.12 -19.12
C PHE A 177 -43.16 -8.23 -19.37
N SER A 178 -42.76 -8.06 -20.63
CA SER A 178 -41.34 -7.98 -20.99
C SER A 178 -40.72 -6.65 -20.54
N LEU A 179 -39.42 -6.62 -20.32
CA LEU A 179 -38.70 -5.38 -19.93
C LEU A 179 -38.87 -4.26 -20.98
N GLY A 180 -38.95 -4.61 -22.28
CA GLY A 180 -39.22 -3.67 -23.37
C GLY A 180 -40.59 -3.03 -23.24
N ALA A 181 -41.63 -3.86 -23.03
CA ALA A 181 -43.03 -3.37 -22.87
C ALA A 181 -43.23 -2.56 -21.57
N ILE A 182 -42.36 -2.68 -20.58
CA ILE A 182 -42.41 -1.87 -19.35
C ILE A 182 -41.73 -0.53 -19.57
N ALA A 183 -40.78 -0.45 -20.48
CA ALA A 183 -39.98 0.74 -20.76
C ALA A 183 -40.64 1.71 -21.76
N GLU A 184 -41.64 1.23 -22.54
CA GLU A 184 -42.48 2.02 -23.43
C GLU A 184 -43.68 2.63 -22.67
#